data_2cd53c00bec8f18df5f11705ce6b69b1
#
_entry.id   2cd53c00bec8f18df5f11705ce6b69b1
#
_cell.length_a   1.000
_cell.length_b   1.000
_cell.length_c   1.000
_cell.angle_alpha   90.00
_cell.angle_beta   90.00
_cell.angle_gamma   90.00
#
_symmetry.space_group_name_H-M   'P 1'
#
loop_
_entity.id
_entity.type
_entity.pdbx_description
1 polymer ?
#
loop_
_entity_poly.entity_id
_entity_poly.type
_entity_poly.pdbx_seq_one_letter_code
_entity_poly.pdbx_strand_id
1 'polypeptide(L)'
;MTYILVTGPMGVGKSTFMRSLPRPRGNFVVPDNVPDMMLDHSCELNGMMFYEIDAPTAIGKIWIDWIKASDMQIVVGDGRNKPDENFVELWNYLTESTPDTDRMIILNRTNGISNDWSDYSNERIMCVGLGETIDEETAIASKTDILAVTNYLRDKNG
;
A
#
# COMPACT_ATOMS: atom_id res chain seq x y z
N MET A 1 -0.71 11.91 13.88
CA MET A 1 -0.55 11.47 12.47
C MET A 1 -0.36 9.97 12.45
N THR A 2 -1.17 9.26 11.70
CA THR A 2 -1.05 7.82 11.50
C THR A 2 -0.21 7.56 10.24
N TYR A 3 0.83 6.75 10.37
CA TYR A 3 1.74 6.45 9.26
C TYR A 3 1.37 5.12 8.62
N ILE A 4 1.09 5.14 7.32
CA ILE A 4 0.68 3.97 6.55
C ILE A 4 1.71 3.69 5.47
N LEU A 5 2.42 2.60 5.63
CA LEU A 5 3.37 2.10 4.63
C LEU A 5 2.60 1.43 3.49
N VAL A 6 2.91 1.81 2.27
CA VAL A 6 2.42 1.13 1.06
C VAL A 6 3.61 0.53 0.34
N THR A 7 3.64 -0.78 0.23
CA THR A 7 4.75 -1.49 -0.38
C THR A 7 4.25 -2.67 -1.21
N GLY A 8 5.12 -3.29 -1.95
CA GLY A 8 4.79 -4.44 -2.79
C GLY A 8 5.84 -4.63 -3.87
N PRO A 9 5.79 -5.76 -4.60
CA PRO A 9 6.68 -6.00 -5.73
C PRO A 9 6.53 -4.94 -6.82
N MET A 10 7.52 -4.82 -7.69
CA MET A 10 7.45 -3.94 -8.85
C MET A 10 6.36 -4.41 -9.81
N GLY A 11 5.66 -3.46 -10.43
CA GLY A 11 4.65 -3.74 -11.44
C GLY A 11 3.29 -4.19 -10.93
N VAL A 12 3.06 -4.20 -9.62
CA VAL A 12 1.76 -4.60 -9.03
C VAL A 12 0.75 -3.45 -8.94
N GLY A 13 1.16 -2.23 -9.28
CA GLY A 13 0.25 -1.08 -9.29
C GLY A 13 0.25 -0.24 -8.01
N LYS A 14 1.35 -0.23 -7.26
CA LYS A 14 1.49 0.64 -6.07
C LYS A 14 1.31 2.11 -6.43
N SER A 15 1.98 2.56 -7.49
CA SER A 15 1.89 3.94 -7.95
C SER A 15 0.47 4.29 -8.41
N THR A 16 -0.22 3.36 -9.04
CA THR A 16 -1.63 3.52 -9.42
C THR A 16 -2.50 3.70 -8.19
N PHE A 17 -2.28 2.88 -7.16
CA PHE A 17 -2.99 3.01 -5.90
C PHE A 17 -2.72 4.37 -5.25
N MET A 18 -1.45 4.77 -5.13
CA MET A 18 -1.07 6.05 -4.53
C MET A 18 -1.65 7.25 -5.28
N ARG A 19 -1.63 7.21 -6.62
CA ARG A 19 -2.22 8.29 -7.44
C ARG A 19 -3.73 8.37 -7.32
N SER A 20 -4.38 7.28 -6.99
CA SER A 20 -5.84 7.22 -6.86
C SER A 20 -6.35 7.70 -5.51
N LEU A 21 -5.47 7.88 -4.54
CA LEU A 21 -5.84 8.46 -3.26
C LEU A 21 -6.23 9.93 -3.44
N PRO A 22 -7.32 10.38 -2.77
CA PRO A 22 -7.68 11.80 -2.80
C PRO A 22 -6.54 12.62 -2.19
N ARG A 23 -5.93 13.50 -2.97
CA ARG A 23 -4.84 14.36 -2.48
C ARG A 23 -5.41 15.68 -2.01
N PRO A 24 -5.24 16.05 -0.75
CA PRO A 24 -5.60 17.39 -0.30
C PRO A 24 -4.74 18.42 -1.04
N ARG A 25 -5.35 19.54 -1.40
CA ARG A 25 -4.61 20.68 -1.92
C ARG A 25 -3.97 21.40 -0.75
N GLY A 26 -2.66 21.57 -0.79
CA GLY A 26 -1.92 22.32 0.22
C GLY A 26 -0.69 21.58 0.72
N ASN A 27 0.03 22.25 1.60
CA ASN A 27 1.23 21.70 2.21
C ASN A 27 0.84 20.83 3.38
N PHE A 28 1.39 19.62 3.43
CA PHE A 28 1.28 18.79 4.62
C PHE A 28 2.63 18.80 5.37
N VAL A 29 2.55 18.59 6.67
CA VAL A 29 3.76 18.53 7.50
C VAL A 29 4.42 17.18 7.29
N VAL A 30 5.63 17.20 6.75
CA VAL A 30 6.44 16.00 6.57
C VAL A 30 7.31 15.84 7.83
N PRO A 31 7.42 14.63 8.41
CA PRO A 31 8.34 14.40 9.51
C PRO A 31 9.77 14.78 9.13
N ASP A 32 10.52 15.36 10.06
CA ASP A 32 11.87 15.93 9.82
C ASP A 32 12.86 14.93 9.23
N ASN A 33 12.67 13.66 9.46
CA ASN A 33 13.59 12.60 9.02
C ASN A 33 13.13 11.85 7.77
N VAL A 34 12.10 12.37 7.05
CA VAL A 34 11.69 11.78 5.78
C VAL A 34 12.73 12.14 4.71
N PRO A 35 13.36 11.17 4.06
CA PRO A 35 14.27 11.47 2.97
C PRO A 35 13.56 12.16 1.81
N ASP A 36 14.21 13.12 1.15
CA ASP A 36 13.63 13.88 0.05
C ASP A 36 13.05 12.99 -1.06
N MET A 37 13.69 11.85 -1.33
CA MET A 37 13.21 10.91 -2.34
C MET A 37 11.87 10.26 -2.01
N MET A 38 11.43 10.28 -0.75
CA MET A 38 10.12 9.77 -0.35
C MET A 38 9.02 10.82 -0.44
N LEU A 39 9.35 12.10 -0.50
CA LEU A 39 8.37 13.18 -0.55
C LEU A 39 7.49 13.11 -1.80
N ASP A 40 8.06 12.69 -2.93
CA ASP A 40 7.35 12.53 -4.19
C ASP A 40 6.39 11.32 -4.18
N HIS A 41 6.55 10.41 -3.23
CA HIS A 41 5.79 9.17 -3.10
C HIS A 41 4.98 9.11 -1.81
N SER A 42 4.61 10.27 -1.28
CA SER A 42 3.79 10.36 -0.07
C SER A 42 2.51 11.17 -0.31
N CYS A 43 1.51 10.90 0.50
CA CYS A 43 0.22 11.57 0.43
C CYS A 43 -0.41 11.61 1.82
N GLU A 44 -0.91 12.77 2.22
CA GLU A 44 -1.67 12.88 3.48
C GLU A 44 -3.17 12.90 3.16
N LEU A 45 -3.93 12.13 3.93
CA LEU A 45 -5.38 12.05 3.82
C LEU A 45 -5.98 11.87 5.23
N ASN A 46 -6.73 12.87 5.68
CA ASN A 46 -7.48 12.79 6.95
C ASN A 46 -6.65 12.37 8.17
N GLY A 47 -5.45 12.93 8.31
CA GLY A 47 -4.55 12.60 9.41
C GLY A 47 -3.75 11.32 9.21
N MET A 48 -3.85 10.70 8.06
CA MET A 48 -3.05 9.53 7.67
C MET A 48 -2.00 9.95 6.65
N MET A 49 -0.76 9.58 6.90
CA MET A 49 0.34 9.77 5.97
C MET A 49 0.63 8.46 5.26
N PHE A 50 0.34 8.40 3.98
CA PHE A 50 0.69 7.27 3.12
C PHE A 50 2.06 7.50 2.52
N TYR A 51 2.93 6.52 2.58
CA TYR A 51 4.25 6.59 1.94
C TYR A 51 4.58 5.26 1.27
N GLU A 52 5.15 5.35 0.08
CA GLU A 52 5.44 4.20 -0.78
C GLU A 52 6.91 3.83 -0.69
N ILE A 53 7.20 2.56 -0.44
CA ILE A 53 8.55 1.99 -0.49
C ILE A 53 8.49 0.72 -1.34
N ASP A 54 9.32 0.63 -2.38
CA ASP A 54 9.41 -0.56 -3.23
C ASP A 54 9.96 -1.76 -2.45
N ALA A 55 9.51 -2.96 -2.82
CA ALA A 55 9.94 -4.19 -2.15
C ALA A 55 11.45 -4.37 -2.04
N PRO A 56 12.25 -4.19 -3.10
CA PRO A 56 13.70 -4.30 -2.99
C PRO A 56 14.31 -3.30 -2.01
N THR A 57 13.75 -2.10 -1.95
CA THR A 57 14.18 -1.06 -1.02
C THR A 57 13.71 -1.35 0.39
N ALA A 58 12.49 -1.85 0.55
CA ALA A 58 11.91 -2.18 1.85
C ALA A 58 12.71 -3.29 2.56
N ILE A 59 13.19 -4.28 1.82
CA ILE A 59 14.02 -5.35 2.36
C ILE A 59 15.43 -4.87 2.70
N GLY A 60 15.87 -3.77 2.08
CA GLY A 60 17.15 -3.14 2.40
C GLY A 60 17.11 -2.48 3.79
N LYS A 61 18.23 -2.55 4.50
CA LYS A 61 18.31 -2.06 5.88
C LYS A 61 18.14 -0.54 6.03
N ILE A 62 18.26 0.19 4.94
CA ILE A 62 18.22 1.67 4.95
C ILE A 62 16.86 2.18 5.44
N TRP A 63 15.79 1.47 5.10
CA TRP A 63 14.42 1.91 5.39
C TRP A 63 13.80 1.22 6.60
N ILE A 64 14.57 0.42 7.35
CA ILE A 64 14.01 -0.37 8.45
C ILE A 64 13.36 0.51 9.53
N ASP A 65 13.92 1.67 9.81
CA ASP A 65 13.37 2.58 10.81
C ASP A 65 12.00 3.13 10.40
N TRP A 66 11.83 3.39 9.10
CA TRP A 66 10.55 3.84 8.53
C TRP A 66 9.50 2.73 8.55
N ILE A 67 9.93 1.51 8.26
CA ILE A 67 9.05 0.34 8.32
C ILE A 67 8.59 0.12 9.76
N LYS A 68 9.49 0.21 10.73
CA LYS A 68 9.18 0.06 12.16
C LYS A 68 8.33 1.21 12.69
N ALA A 69 8.43 2.38 12.12
CA ALA A 69 7.64 3.55 12.51
C ALA A 69 6.21 3.51 11.94
N SER A 70 5.89 2.62 11.02
CA SER A 70 4.55 2.53 10.44
C SER A 70 3.55 2.05 11.48
N ASP A 71 2.38 2.67 11.50
CA ASP A 71 1.25 2.26 12.33
C ASP A 71 0.43 1.17 11.64
N MET A 72 0.44 1.15 10.32
CA MET A 72 -0.21 0.16 9.50
C MET A 72 0.56 -0.04 8.20
N GLN A 73 0.49 -1.25 7.66
CA GLN A 73 1.18 -1.62 6.43
C GLN A 73 0.18 -2.16 5.42
N ILE A 74 0.28 -1.65 4.20
CA ILE A 74 -0.46 -2.15 3.04
C ILE A 74 0.55 -2.81 2.11
N VAL A 75 0.36 -4.10 1.85
CA VAL A 75 1.18 -4.85 0.90
C VAL A 75 0.33 -5.09 -0.35
N VAL A 76 0.78 -4.51 -1.46
CA VAL A 76 0.02 -4.53 -2.72
C VAL A 76 0.46 -5.72 -3.57
N GLY A 77 -0.50 -6.47 -4.08
CA GLY A 77 -0.28 -7.56 -5.02
C GLY A 77 -1.10 -7.38 -6.29
N ASP A 78 -0.72 -8.09 -7.35
CA ASP A 78 -1.51 -8.13 -8.58
C ASP A 78 -2.55 -9.23 -8.46
N GLY A 79 -3.82 -8.84 -8.36
CA GLY A 79 -4.92 -9.78 -8.16
C GLY A 79 -5.22 -10.68 -9.34
N ARG A 80 -4.61 -10.42 -10.51
CA ARG A 80 -4.75 -11.28 -11.70
C ARG A 80 -3.84 -12.51 -11.66
N ASN A 81 -2.82 -12.49 -10.80
CA ASN A 81 -1.79 -13.51 -10.72
C ASN A 81 -1.70 -14.08 -9.31
N LYS A 82 -1.08 -15.26 -9.19
CA LYS A 82 -0.74 -15.80 -7.88
C LYS A 82 0.35 -14.95 -7.23
N PRO A 83 0.50 -15.00 -5.88
CA PRO A 83 1.62 -14.35 -5.22
C PRO A 83 2.94 -14.85 -5.80
N ASP A 84 3.82 -13.93 -6.20
CA ASP A 84 5.15 -14.32 -6.68
C ASP A 84 6.16 -14.41 -5.53
N GLU A 85 7.39 -14.83 -5.86
CA GLU A 85 8.45 -14.95 -4.87
C GLU A 85 8.77 -13.62 -4.20
N ASN A 86 8.69 -12.53 -4.92
CA ASN A 86 8.98 -11.19 -4.38
C ASN A 86 7.92 -10.78 -3.35
N PHE A 87 6.65 -11.10 -3.62
CA PHE A 87 5.58 -10.84 -2.65
C PHE A 87 5.79 -11.67 -1.38
N VAL A 88 6.06 -12.96 -1.53
CA VAL A 88 6.24 -13.86 -0.39
C VAL A 88 7.44 -13.44 0.47
N GLU A 89 8.55 -13.09 -0.17
CA GLU A 89 9.76 -12.62 0.53
C GLU A 89 9.48 -11.32 1.31
N LEU A 90 8.81 -10.37 0.68
CA LEU A 90 8.46 -9.11 1.31
C LEU A 90 7.51 -9.33 2.49
N TRP A 91 6.48 -10.14 2.31
CA TRP A 91 5.51 -10.45 3.36
C TRP A 91 6.20 -11.07 4.57
N ASN A 92 7.05 -12.07 4.33
CA ASN A 92 7.79 -12.72 5.40
C ASN A 92 8.72 -11.75 6.13
N TYR A 93 9.41 -10.88 5.38
CA TYR A 93 10.27 -9.86 5.96
C TYR A 93 9.49 -8.91 6.88
N LEU A 94 8.34 -8.43 6.44
CA LEU A 94 7.52 -7.52 7.24
C LEU A 94 6.95 -8.22 8.49
N THR A 95 6.50 -9.46 8.35
CA THR A 95 5.95 -10.21 9.50
C THR A 95 7.00 -10.54 10.54
N GLU A 96 8.24 -10.76 10.12
CA GLU A 96 9.35 -11.00 11.04
C GLU A 96 9.88 -9.71 11.67
N SER A 97 9.97 -8.62 10.90
CA SER A 97 10.53 -7.34 11.36
C SER A 97 9.55 -6.54 12.21
N THR A 98 8.27 -6.64 11.90
CA THR A 98 7.20 -5.86 12.55
C THR A 98 5.99 -6.74 12.87
N PRO A 99 6.16 -7.76 13.76
CA PRO A 99 5.10 -8.75 14.00
C PRO A 99 3.83 -8.17 14.60
N ASP A 100 3.94 -7.08 15.35
CA ASP A 100 2.81 -6.46 16.06
C ASP A 100 2.14 -5.34 15.27
N THR A 101 2.65 -5.00 14.09
CA THR A 101 2.07 -3.96 13.25
C THR A 101 0.91 -4.51 12.44
N ASP A 102 -0.20 -3.78 12.41
CA ASP A 102 -1.35 -4.14 11.57
C ASP A 102 -0.95 -4.13 10.10
N ARG A 103 -1.41 -5.14 9.38
CA ARG A 103 -1.03 -5.35 7.99
C ARG A 103 -2.24 -5.83 7.21
N MET A 104 -2.36 -5.35 5.97
CA MET A 104 -3.38 -5.82 5.05
C MET A 104 -2.81 -5.98 3.66
N ILE A 105 -3.51 -6.74 2.83
CA ILE A 105 -3.19 -6.93 1.42
C ILE A 105 -4.21 -6.17 0.59
N ILE A 106 -3.73 -5.42 -0.40
CA ILE A 106 -4.57 -4.87 -1.46
C ILE A 106 -4.22 -5.57 -2.76
N LEU A 107 -5.21 -6.22 -3.36
CA LEU A 107 -5.06 -6.86 -4.67
C LEU A 107 -5.59 -5.90 -5.74
N ASN A 108 -4.68 -5.44 -6.60
CA ASN A 108 -5.03 -4.57 -7.72
C ASN A 108 -5.57 -5.35 -8.90
N ARG A 109 -6.31 -4.66 -9.75
CA ARG A 109 -6.79 -5.14 -11.05
C ARG A 109 -7.71 -6.34 -10.96
N THR A 110 -8.44 -6.44 -9.86
CA THR A 110 -9.39 -7.53 -9.65
C THR A 110 -10.58 -7.06 -8.83
N ASN A 111 -11.72 -7.70 -9.02
CA ASN A 111 -12.94 -7.46 -8.24
C ASN A 111 -13.20 -8.56 -7.22
N GLY A 112 -12.38 -9.59 -7.18
CA GLY A 112 -12.56 -10.71 -6.25
C GLY A 112 -11.25 -11.42 -5.97
N ILE A 113 -11.23 -12.15 -4.85
CA ILE A 113 -10.05 -12.87 -4.38
C ILE A 113 -10.02 -14.24 -5.04
N SER A 114 -8.94 -14.52 -5.79
CA SER A 114 -8.73 -15.82 -6.42
C SER A 114 -8.23 -16.85 -5.40
N ASN A 115 -8.43 -18.13 -5.72
CA ASN A 115 -7.93 -19.24 -4.90
C ASN A 115 -6.39 -19.25 -4.80
N ASP A 116 -5.70 -18.61 -5.74
CA ASP A 116 -4.24 -18.48 -5.69
C ASP A 116 -3.75 -17.73 -4.44
N TRP A 117 -4.63 -16.97 -3.81
CA TRP A 117 -4.34 -16.20 -2.60
C TRP A 117 -4.83 -16.88 -1.32
N SER A 118 -5.22 -18.16 -1.40
CA SER A 118 -5.80 -18.89 -0.26
C SER A 118 -4.85 -19.02 0.93
N ASP A 119 -3.54 -19.02 0.72
CA ASP A 119 -2.54 -19.05 1.80
C ASP A 119 -2.60 -17.80 2.69
N TYR A 120 -3.22 -16.72 2.19
CA TYR A 120 -3.39 -15.47 2.92
C TYR A 120 -4.84 -15.26 3.39
N SER A 121 -5.65 -16.32 3.43
CA SER A 121 -7.08 -16.23 3.75
C SER A 121 -7.37 -15.72 5.17
N ASN A 122 -6.42 -15.85 6.08
CA ASN A 122 -6.55 -15.31 7.44
C ASN A 122 -6.19 -13.82 7.54
N GLU A 123 -5.68 -13.24 6.45
CA GLU A 123 -5.30 -11.84 6.42
C GLU A 123 -6.43 -10.97 5.91
N ARG A 124 -6.39 -9.69 6.24
CA ARG A 124 -7.32 -8.73 5.65
C ARG A 124 -6.91 -8.47 4.20
N ILE A 125 -7.79 -8.79 3.26
CA ILE A 125 -7.58 -8.58 1.84
C ILE A 125 -8.72 -7.72 1.31
N MET A 126 -8.38 -6.64 0.61
CA MET A 126 -9.33 -5.83 -0.14
C MET A 126 -8.93 -5.81 -1.61
N CYS A 127 -9.91 -5.89 -2.49
CA CYS A 127 -9.69 -5.85 -3.94
C CYS A 127 -9.94 -4.46 -4.47
N VAL A 128 -9.10 -4.03 -5.40
CA VAL A 128 -9.23 -2.73 -6.06
C VAL A 128 -9.19 -2.94 -7.57
N GLY A 129 -10.33 -2.73 -8.21
CA GLY A 129 -10.44 -2.82 -9.66
C GLY A 129 -9.86 -1.58 -10.35
N LEU A 130 -9.71 -1.67 -11.67
CA LEU A 130 -9.37 -0.52 -12.49
C LEU A 130 -10.58 0.41 -12.59
N GLY A 131 -10.33 1.70 -12.49
CA GLY A 131 -11.29 2.73 -12.84
C GLY A 131 -11.35 2.93 -14.36
N GLU A 132 -12.11 3.93 -14.78
CA GLU A 132 -12.11 4.33 -16.18
C GLU A 132 -10.73 4.86 -16.55
N THR A 133 -10.13 4.27 -17.57
CA THR A 133 -8.81 4.66 -18.04
C THR A 133 -8.74 4.54 -19.55
N ILE A 134 -7.96 5.42 -20.18
CA ILE A 134 -7.73 5.43 -21.62
C ILE A 134 -6.47 4.61 -21.92
N ASP A 135 -5.47 4.61 -21.04
CA ASP A 135 -4.21 3.90 -21.20
C ASP A 135 -3.62 3.51 -19.84
N GLU A 136 -2.58 2.67 -19.86
CA GLU A 136 -1.94 2.19 -18.61
C GLU A 136 -1.18 3.29 -17.86
N GLU A 137 -0.65 4.30 -18.56
CA GLU A 137 0.11 5.37 -17.93
C GLU A 137 -0.79 6.30 -17.11
N THR A 138 -2.04 6.43 -17.53
CA THR A 138 -3.05 7.25 -16.85
C THR A 138 -4.04 6.41 -16.03
N ALA A 139 -3.77 5.10 -15.90
CA ALA A 139 -4.64 4.22 -15.15
C ALA A 139 -4.83 4.68 -13.70
N ILE A 140 -6.07 4.71 -13.27
CA ILE A 140 -6.46 4.96 -11.89
C ILE A 140 -7.31 3.81 -11.38
N ALA A 141 -7.25 3.59 -10.09
CA ALA A 141 -8.10 2.59 -9.46
C ALA A 141 -9.56 3.02 -9.42
N SER A 142 -10.46 2.08 -9.30
CA SER A 142 -11.89 2.35 -9.11
C SER A 142 -12.08 3.28 -7.91
N LYS A 143 -12.78 4.39 -8.12
CA LYS A 143 -13.07 5.38 -7.06
C LYS A 143 -13.87 4.76 -5.92
N THR A 144 -14.80 3.87 -6.22
CA THR A 144 -15.61 3.17 -5.22
C THR A 144 -14.74 2.28 -4.35
N ASP A 145 -13.81 1.54 -4.96
CA ASP A 145 -12.92 0.63 -4.23
C ASP A 145 -11.91 1.41 -3.39
N ILE A 146 -11.36 2.51 -3.92
CA ILE A 146 -10.46 3.37 -3.16
C ILE A 146 -11.19 4.00 -1.96
N LEU A 147 -12.42 4.43 -2.14
CA LEU A 147 -13.22 4.96 -1.04
C LEU A 147 -13.45 3.90 0.05
N ALA A 148 -13.73 2.66 -0.34
CA ALA A 148 -13.90 1.56 0.60
C ALA A 148 -12.61 1.32 1.40
N VAL A 149 -11.44 1.34 0.75
CA VAL A 149 -10.15 1.17 1.41
C VAL A 149 -9.88 2.32 2.38
N THR A 150 -10.05 3.56 1.93
CA THR A 150 -9.77 4.74 2.77
C THR A 150 -10.74 4.83 3.96
N ASN A 151 -12.00 4.46 3.78
CA ASN A 151 -12.97 4.40 4.88
C ASN A 151 -12.59 3.32 5.90
N TYR A 152 -12.16 2.15 5.43
CA TYR A 152 -11.68 1.08 6.32
C TYR A 152 -10.49 1.55 7.16
N LEU A 153 -9.51 2.18 6.53
CA LEU A 153 -8.31 2.67 7.20
C LEU A 153 -8.65 3.76 8.22
N ARG A 154 -9.53 4.69 7.86
CA ARG A 154 -9.97 5.75 8.74
C ARG A 154 -10.68 5.18 9.97
N ASP A 155 -11.62 4.25 9.78
CA ASP A 155 -12.39 3.67 10.87
C ASP A 155 -11.52 2.84 11.81
N LYS A 156 -10.48 2.18 11.26
CA LYS A 156 -9.53 1.40 12.06
C LYS A 156 -8.57 2.27 12.87
N ASN A 157 -8.17 3.41 12.33
CA ASN A 157 -7.14 4.28 12.92
C ASN A 157 -7.70 5.58 13.53
N GLY A 158 -8.97 5.77 13.40
CA GLY A 158 -9.67 6.97 13.88
C GLY A 158 -10.22 6.84 15.29
#